data_cebc76dad087b97d706721eb861b0153
#
_entry.id   cebc76dad087b97d706721eb861b0153
#
_cell.length_a   1.000
_cell.length_b   1.000
_cell.length_c   1.000
_cell.angle_alpha   90.00
_cell.angle_beta   90.00
_cell.angle_gamma   90.00
#
_symmetry.space_group_name_H-M   'P 1'
#
loop_
_entity.id
_entity.type
_entity.pdbx_description
1 polymer ?
#
loop_
_entity_poly.entity_id
_entity_poly.type
_entity_poly.pdbx_seq_one_letter_code
_entity_poly.pdbx_strand_id
1 'polypeptide(L)'
;MKFTRKKAAAIRYDKEVDKVPKLVAKGQGIIAEKIIEKAKEHDVHITEDRDLVEALSTLDLYDEIPEELYRVVAYLLAEIYKINNKLKKQ
;
A
#
# COMPACT_ATOMS: atom_id res chain seq x y z
N MET A 1 -30.16 0.34 -4.15
CA MET A 1 -29.00 0.89 -3.39
C MET A 1 -27.73 0.16 -3.80
N LYS A 2 -26.75 0.88 -4.28
CA LYS A 2 -25.47 0.27 -4.68
C LYS A 2 -24.50 0.33 -3.52
N PHE A 3 -23.97 -0.83 -3.13
CA PHE A 3 -22.90 -0.92 -2.14
C PHE A 3 -21.58 -1.02 -2.88
N THR A 4 -20.72 -0.04 -2.67
CA THR A 4 -19.35 -0.10 -3.17
C THR A 4 -18.53 -0.75 -2.06
N ARG A 5 -18.00 -1.93 -2.34
CA ARG A 5 -17.15 -2.59 -1.36
C ARG A 5 -15.82 -1.86 -1.27
N LYS A 6 -15.43 -1.56 -0.05
CA LYS A 6 -14.12 -0.99 0.22
C LYS A 6 -13.05 -2.01 -0.17
N LYS A 7 -11.98 -1.53 -0.78
CA LYS A 7 -10.83 -2.37 -1.11
C LYS A 7 -9.58 -1.76 -0.48
N ALA A 8 -8.69 -2.62 -0.03
CA ALA A 8 -7.42 -2.19 0.52
C ALA A 8 -6.31 -3.13 0.08
N ALA A 9 -5.13 -2.59 -0.07
CA ALA A 9 -3.93 -3.35 -0.39
C ALA A 9 -2.77 -2.75 0.38
N ALA A 10 -1.86 -3.60 0.86
CA ALA A 10 -0.68 -3.16 1.56
C ALA A 10 0.56 -3.55 0.78
N ILE A 11 1.47 -2.60 0.64
CA ILE A 11 2.72 -2.79 -0.08
C ILE A 11 3.86 -2.68 0.91
N ARG A 12 4.81 -3.60 0.80
CA ARG A 12 6.03 -3.56 1.58
C ARG A 12 7.22 -3.31 0.65
N TYR A 13 8.09 -2.40 1.06
CA TYR A 13 9.37 -2.22 0.41
C TYR A 13 10.44 -2.02 1.47
N ASP A 14 11.08 -3.10 1.85
CA ASP A 14 12.20 -3.10 2.78
C ASP A 14 13.47 -3.24 1.97
N LYS A 15 14.26 -2.18 1.89
CA LYS A 15 15.46 -2.13 1.06
C LYS A 15 16.48 -3.21 1.43
N GLU A 16 16.46 -3.71 2.65
CA GLU A 16 17.39 -4.74 3.08
C GLU A 16 17.00 -6.13 2.61
N VAL A 17 15.70 -6.36 2.38
CA VAL A 17 15.14 -7.67 2.05
C VAL A 17 14.59 -7.71 0.63
N ASP A 18 13.95 -6.64 0.19
CA ASP A 18 13.21 -6.62 -1.07
C ASP A 18 13.97 -5.85 -2.15
N LYS A 19 14.15 -6.48 -3.31
CA LYS A 19 14.69 -5.79 -4.49
C LYS A 19 13.65 -4.89 -5.13
N VAL A 20 12.38 -5.28 -5.02
CA VAL A 20 11.24 -4.53 -5.54
C VAL A 20 10.13 -4.58 -4.50
N PRO A 21 9.19 -3.61 -4.54
CA PRO A 21 8.04 -3.67 -3.64
C PRO A 21 7.20 -4.91 -3.85
N LYS A 22 6.60 -5.43 -2.78
CA LYS A 22 5.74 -6.61 -2.82
C LYS A 22 4.39 -6.32 -2.21
N LEU A 23 3.37 -7.01 -2.72
CA LEU A 23 2.03 -6.95 -2.15
C LEU A 23 1.97 -7.90 -0.95
N VAL A 24 1.72 -7.38 0.25
CA VAL A 24 1.72 -8.20 1.47
C VAL A 24 0.35 -8.38 2.08
N ALA A 25 -0.64 -7.62 1.67
CA ALA A 25 -2.03 -7.81 2.10
C ALA A 25 -2.98 -7.23 1.07
N LYS A 26 -4.13 -7.83 0.94
CA LYS A 26 -5.22 -7.30 0.12
C LYS A 26 -6.55 -7.83 0.64
N GLY A 27 -7.61 -7.09 0.42
CA GLY A 27 -8.93 -7.51 0.82
C GLY A 27 -10.02 -6.54 0.42
N GLN A 28 -11.26 -6.98 0.58
CA GLN A 28 -12.46 -6.20 0.30
C GLN A 28 -13.38 -6.24 1.52
N GLY A 29 -14.23 -5.21 1.64
CA GLY A 29 -15.24 -5.16 2.68
C GLY A 29 -14.62 -5.19 4.07
N ILE A 30 -15.04 -6.12 4.89
CA ILE A 30 -14.58 -6.25 6.28
C ILE A 30 -13.07 -6.47 6.35
N ILE A 31 -12.53 -7.26 5.43
CA ILE A 31 -11.08 -7.51 5.41
C ILE A 31 -10.32 -6.23 5.08
N ALA A 32 -10.83 -5.43 4.15
CA ALA A 32 -10.23 -4.14 3.83
C ALA A 32 -10.23 -3.22 5.06
N GLU A 33 -11.33 -3.20 5.80
CA GLU A 33 -11.43 -2.40 7.02
C GLU A 33 -10.40 -2.83 8.06
N LYS A 34 -10.19 -4.14 8.21
CA LYS A 34 -9.20 -4.68 9.14
C LYS A 34 -7.78 -4.31 8.73
N ILE A 35 -7.49 -4.33 7.43
CA ILE A 35 -6.18 -3.93 6.92
C ILE A 35 -5.91 -2.46 7.26
N ILE A 36 -6.89 -1.60 7.01
CA ILE A 36 -6.78 -0.17 7.29
C ILE A 36 -6.61 0.08 8.78
N GLU A 37 -7.38 -0.62 9.60
CA GLU A 37 -7.32 -0.50 11.06
C GLU A 37 -5.94 -0.87 11.59
N LYS A 38 -5.40 -2.00 11.12
CA LYS A 38 -4.05 -2.41 11.50
C LYS A 38 -2.98 -1.42 11.05
N ALA A 39 -3.16 -0.88 9.85
CA ALA A 39 -2.23 0.14 9.36
C ALA A 39 -2.22 1.37 10.27
N LYS A 40 -3.38 1.80 10.73
CA LYS A 40 -3.48 2.92 11.66
C LYS A 40 -2.84 2.61 13.01
N GLU A 41 -3.03 1.39 13.51
CA GLU A 41 -2.43 0.97 14.78
C GLU A 41 -0.91 0.98 14.75
N HIS A 42 -0.32 0.72 13.59
CA HIS A 42 1.13 0.64 13.42
C HIS A 42 1.73 1.87 12.73
N ASP A 43 0.97 2.95 12.64
CA ASP A 43 1.41 4.20 12.02
C ASP A 43 1.89 4.03 10.59
N VAL A 44 1.27 3.12 9.85
CA VAL A 44 1.56 2.92 8.44
C VAL A 44 0.86 4.00 7.63
N HIS A 45 1.57 4.61 6.67
CA HIS A 45 1.00 5.63 5.82
C HIS A 45 -0.13 5.04 4.95
N ILE A 46 -1.27 5.72 4.91
CA ILE A 46 -2.44 5.30 4.12
C ILE A 46 -2.71 6.35 3.05
N THR A 47 -2.83 5.91 1.82
CA THR A 47 -3.21 6.75 0.69
C THR A 47 -4.46 6.18 0.04
N GLU A 48 -5.37 7.04 -0.36
CA GLU A 48 -6.55 6.61 -1.11
C GLU A 48 -6.30 6.80 -2.60
N ASP A 49 -6.34 5.71 -3.35
CA ASP A 49 -6.17 5.71 -4.80
C ASP A 49 -6.96 4.54 -5.37
N ARG A 50 -8.12 4.86 -5.93
CA ARG A 50 -9.04 3.84 -6.44
C ARG A 50 -8.42 3.02 -7.55
N ASP A 51 -7.78 3.68 -8.50
CA ASP A 51 -7.21 3.00 -9.66
C ASP A 51 -6.05 2.10 -9.26
N LEU A 52 -5.22 2.58 -8.37
CA LEU A 52 -4.08 1.79 -7.89
C LEU A 52 -4.54 0.57 -7.10
N VAL A 53 -5.50 0.71 -6.19
CA VAL A 53 -5.98 -0.42 -5.40
C VAL A 53 -6.67 -1.47 -6.28
N GLU A 54 -7.38 -1.04 -7.32
CA GLU A 54 -7.98 -1.98 -8.28
C GLU A 54 -6.90 -2.79 -9.00
N ALA A 55 -5.85 -2.13 -9.46
CA ALA A 55 -4.73 -2.81 -10.12
C ALA A 55 -4.02 -3.76 -9.18
N LEU A 56 -3.76 -3.35 -7.94
CA LEU A 56 -3.10 -4.20 -6.95
C LEU A 56 -3.95 -5.40 -6.54
N SER A 57 -5.27 -5.26 -6.58
CA SER A 57 -6.19 -6.35 -6.22
C SER A 57 -6.09 -7.56 -7.15
N THR A 58 -5.57 -7.39 -8.36
CA THR A 58 -5.41 -8.47 -9.31
C THR A 58 -4.16 -9.31 -9.06
N LEU A 59 -3.25 -8.85 -8.20
CA LEU A 59 -2.01 -9.55 -7.90
C LEU A 59 -2.23 -10.57 -6.79
N ASP A 60 -1.39 -11.59 -6.74
CA ASP A 60 -1.38 -12.55 -5.65
C ASP A 60 -0.54 -12.02 -4.48
N LEU A 61 -0.81 -12.52 -3.28
CA LEU A 61 -0.03 -12.13 -2.12
C LEU A 61 1.44 -12.50 -2.31
N TYR A 62 2.30 -11.59 -1.88
CA TYR A 62 3.76 -11.67 -1.96
C TYR A 62 4.32 -11.59 -3.37
N ASP A 63 3.46 -11.31 -4.36
CA ASP A 63 3.95 -11.02 -5.71
C ASP A 63 4.67 -9.68 -5.73
N GLU A 64 5.66 -9.60 -6.60
CA GLU A 64 6.33 -8.35 -6.88
C GLU A 64 5.38 -7.41 -7.61
N ILE A 65 5.48 -6.12 -7.30
CA ILE A 65 4.67 -5.11 -7.99
C ILE A 65 5.14 -5.03 -9.44
N PRO A 66 4.22 -5.12 -10.43
CA PRO A 66 4.62 -5.05 -11.84
C PRO A 66 5.24 -3.72 -12.22
N GLU A 67 6.10 -3.78 -13.22
CA GLU A 67 6.81 -2.61 -13.72
C GLU A 67 5.89 -1.46 -14.11
N GLU A 68 4.72 -1.78 -14.65
CA GLU A 68 3.72 -0.77 -15.05
C GLU A 68 3.27 0.10 -13.89
N LEU A 69 3.37 -0.40 -12.66
CA LEU A 69 2.95 0.32 -11.48
C LEU A 69 4.10 0.99 -10.74
N TYR A 70 5.35 0.82 -11.19
CA TYR A 70 6.53 1.33 -10.50
C TYR A 70 6.48 2.84 -10.29
N ARG A 71 6.03 3.58 -11.29
CA ARG A 71 6.00 5.04 -11.19
C ARG A 71 5.09 5.52 -10.06
N VAL A 72 3.89 4.95 -9.98
CA VAL A 72 2.92 5.33 -8.95
C VAL A 72 3.40 4.90 -7.57
N VAL A 73 3.89 3.67 -7.45
CA VAL A 73 4.39 3.15 -6.18
C VAL A 73 5.63 3.91 -5.72
N ALA A 74 6.52 4.24 -6.63
CA ALA A 74 7.72 5.02 -6.32
C ALA A 74 7.34 6.42 -5.81
N TYR A 75 6.31 7.02 -6.38
CA TYR A 75 5.83 8.31 -5.94
C TYR A 75 5.32 8.25 -4.50
N LEU A 76 4.53 7.21 -4.18
CA LEU A 76 4.04 7.00 -2.81
C LEU A 76 5.19 6.78 -1.82
N LEU A 77 6.16 5.97 -2.20
CA LEU A 77 7.32 5.71 -1.35
C LEU A 77 8.16 6.96 -1.12
N ALA A 78 8.28 7.80 -2.14
CA ALA A 78 9.00 9.06 -2.00
C ALA A 78 8.31 9.99 -1.01
N GLU A 79 6.98 10.04 -1.01
CA GLU A 79 6.24 10.83 -0.03
C GLU A 79 6.44 10.32 1.39
N ILE A 80 6.42 9.01 1.58
CA ILE A 80 6.66 8.40 2.88
C ILE A 80 8.07 8.74 3.37
N TYR A 81 9.05 8.70 2.48
CA TYR A 81 10.43 9.07 2.79
C TYR A 81 10.55 10.51 3.26
N LYS A 82 9.85 11.42 2.59
CA LYS A 82 9.86 12.83 2.98
C LYS A 82 9.28 13.04 4.37
N ILE A 83 8.17 12.38 4.67
CA ILE A 83 7.53 12.47 5.98
C ILE A 83 8.47 11.94 7.06
N ASN A 84 9.06 10.78 6.85
CA ASN A 84 9.98 10.18 7.80
C ASN A 84 11.22 11.04 8.04
N ASN A 85 11.77 11.62 6.98
CA ASN A 85 12.93 12.50 7.09
C ASN A 85 12.63 13.77 7.87
N LYS A 86 11.44 14.34 7.68
CA LYS A 86 11.02 15.51 8.46
C LYS A 86 10.93 15.18 9.96
N LEU A 87 10.42 14.01 10.29
CA LEU A 87 10.32 13.58 11.68
C LEU A 87 11.69 13.31 12.30
N LYS A 88 12.65 12.85 11.51
CA LYS A 88 14.01 12.57 11.98
C LYS A 88 14.89 13.79 12.15
N LYS A 89 14.50 14.92 11.58
CA LYS A 89 15.30 16.15 11.60
C LYS A 89 15.05 17.04 12.81
N GLN A 90 14.47 16.55 13.82
CA GLN A 90 14.25 17.34 15.04
C GLN A 90 15.43 17.25 15.99
#